data_d764d3ed802107c47759714ba347ec21
#
_entry.id   d764d3ed802107c47759714ba347ec21
#
_cell.length_a   1.000
_cell.length_b   1.000
_cell.length_c   1.000
_cell.angle_alpha   90.00
_cell.angle_beta   90.00
_cell.angle_gamma   90.00
#
_symmetry.space_group_name_H-M   'P 1'
#
loop_
_entity.id
_entity.type
_entity.pdbx_description
1 polymer ?
#
loop_
_entity_poly.entity_id
_entity_poly.type
_entity_poly.pdbx_seq_one_letter_code
_entity_poly.pdbx_strand_id
1 'polypeptide(L)' 'MSHEAVVGKVSAEQIFYLMSRGLTENEAQNLIIQGFLEVFTKELPMEYAIEFNRLVKLEMEGSLG' A
#
# COMPACT_ATOMS: atom_id res chain seq x y z
N MET A 1 22.26 -4.30 -7.64
CA MET A 1 20.99 -4.94 -7.31
C MET A 1 19.85 -3.96 -7.57
N SER A 2 18.78 -4.44 -8.18
CA SER A 2 17.64 -3.58 -8.48
C SER A 2 16.84 -3.29 -7.21
N HIS A 3 16.52 -2.03 -6.98
CA HIS A 3 15.65 -1.65 -5.87
C HIS A 3 14.24 -2.22 -6.06
N GLU A 4 13.80 -2.33 -7.29
CA GLU A 4 12.50 -2.91 -7.62
C GLU A 4 12.42 -4.38 -7.22
N ALA A 5 13.48 -5.13 -7.44
CA ALA A 5 13.52 -6.54 -7.07
C ALA A 5 13.44 -6.72 -5.56
N VAL A 6 14.13 -5.87 -4.81
CA VAL A 6 14.10 -5.93 -3.35
C VAL A 6 12.72 -5.60 -2.81
N VAL A 7 12.12 -4.52 -3.32
CA VAL A 7 10.78 -4.10 -2.89
C VAL A 7 9.75 -5.17 -3.25
N GLY A 8 9.86 -5.74 -4.45
CA GLY A 8 8.95 -6.80 -4.87
C GLY A 8 9.01 -8.01 -3.97
N LYS A 9 10.22 -8.40 -3.57
CA LYS A 9 10.40 -9.55 -2.68
C LYS A 9 9.81 -9.30 -1.30
N VAL A 10 10.06 -8.12 -0.73
CA VAL A 10 9.52 -7.77 0.58
C VAL A 10 8.00 -7.76 0.54
N SER A 11 7.43 -7.17 -0.51
CA SER A 11 5.98 -7.14 -0.66
C SER A 11 5.39 -8.53 -0.79
N ALA A 12 6.04 -9.42 -1.53
CA ALA A 12 5.55 -10.78 -1.71
C ALA A 12 5.54 -11.55 -0.38
N GLU A 13 6.59 -11.39 0.40
CA GLU A 13 6.67 -12.02 1.72
C GLU A 13 5.59 -11.50 2.66
N GLN A 14 5.37 -10.19 2.65
CA GLN A 14 4.34 -9.57 3.47
C GLN A 14 2.94 -10.03 3.06
N ILE A 15 2.68 -10.10 1.77
CA ILE A 15 1.40 -10.57 1.26
C ILE A 15 1.17 -12.01 1.69
N PHE A 16 2.18 -12.86 1.52
CA PHE A 16 2.06 -14.26 1.93
C PHE A 16 1.73 -14.38 3.41
N TYR A 17 2.43 -13.60 4.25
CA TYR A 17 2.18 -13.62 5.69
C TYR A 17 0.74 -13.22 6.00
N LEU A 18 0.26 -12.13 5.40
CA LEU A 18 -1.09 -11.65 5.66
C LEU A 18 -2.15 -12.63 5.16
N MET A 19 -1.91 -13.25 4.01
CA MET A 19 -2.83 -14.26 3.51
C MET A 19 -2.87 -15.48 4.42
N SER A 20 -1.73 -15.85 5.00
CA SER A 20 -1.69 -16.96 5.95
C SER A 20 -2.45 -16.64 7.23
N ARG A 21 -2.69 -15.35 7.50
CA ARG A 21 -3.49 -14.91 8.64
C ARG A 21 -4.97 -14.72 8.29
N GLY A 22 -5.36 -15.04 7.06
CA GLY A 22 -6.75 -15.04 6.67
C GLY A 22 -7.19 -13.93 5.74
N LEU A 23 -6.29 -13.06 5.31
CA LEU A 23 -6.63 -12.00 4.37
C LEU A 23 -6.60 -12.53 2.95
N THR A 24 -7.43 -11.94 2.08
CA THR A 24 -7.32 -12.19 0.64
C THR A 24 -6.11 -11.43 0.11
N GLU A 25 -5.68 -11.77 -1.10
CA GLU A 25 -4.56 -11.07 -1.72
C GLU A 25 -4.83 -9.58 -1.84
N ASN A 26 -6.04 -9.20 -2.30
CA ASN A 26 -6.41 -7.80 -2.44
C ASN A 26 -6.41 -7.08 -1.10
N GLU A 27 -6.95 -7.72 -0.06
CA GLU A 27 -6.93 -7.14 1.28
C GLU A 27 -5.52 -6.96 1.80
N ALA A 28 -4.65 -7.93 1.53
CA ALA A 28 -3.26 -7.85 1.96
C ALA A 28 -2.54 -6.71 1.25
N GLN A 29 -2.71 -6.58 -0.07
CA GLN A 29 -2.11 -5.51 -0.84
C GLN A 29 -2.58 -4.15 -0.34
N ASN A 30 -3.88 -3.99 -0.12
CA ASN A 30 -4.44 -2.73 0.35
C ASN A 30 -3.88 -2.35 1.72
N LEU A 31 -3.75 -3.32 2.61
CA LEU A 31 -3.22 -3.06 3.94
C LEU A 31 -1.78 -2.58 3.89
N ILE A 32 -0.97 -3.20 3.04
CA ILE A 32 0.44 -2.81 2.88
C ILE A 32 0.53 -1.39 2.31
N ILE A 33 -0.26 -1.10 1.28
CA ILE A 33 -0.26 0.22 0.65
C ILE A 33 -0.71 1.29 1.65
N GLN A 34 -1.76 1.03 2.40
CA GLN A 34 -2.25 1.98 3.39
C GLN A 34 -1.23 2.25 4.48
N GLY A 35 -0.54 1.20 4.94
CA GLY A 35 0.52 1.37 5.93
C GLY A 35 1.67 2.22 5.42
N PHE A 36 2.08 1.99 4.17
CA PHE A 36 3.13 2.78 3.55
C PHE A 36 2.70 4.25 3.42
N LEU A 37 1.47 4.47 2.95
CA LEU A 37 0.96 5.83 2.76
C LEU A 37 0.83 6.58 4.08
N GLU A 38 0.44 5.89 5.13
CA GLU A 38 0.34 6.53 6.44
C GLU A 38 1.67 7.07 6.90
N VAL A 39 2.73 6.30 6.74
CA VAL A 39 4.08 6.74 7.09
C VAL A 39 4.54 7.88 6.18
N PHE A 40 4.31 7.74 4.88
CA PHE A 40 4.73 8.72 3.89
C PHE A 40 4.02 10.07 4.10
N THR A 41 2.72 10.04 4.33
CA THR A 41 1.94 11.29 4.42
C THR A 41 2.20 12.05 5.70
N LYS A 42 2.77 11.41 6.72
CA LYS A 42 3.17 12.13 7.92
C LYS A 42 4.22 13.19 7.65
N GLU A 43 4.99 13.00 6.58
CA GLU A 43 6.05 13.94 6.20
C GLU A 43 5.54 15.10 5.35
N LEU A 44 4.27 15.04 4.92
CA LEU A 44 3.70 16.06 4.06
C LEU A 44 2.91 17.09 4.86
N PRO A 45 2.86 18.37 4.40
CA PRO A 45 1.89 19.30 4.95
C PRO A 45 0.48 18.71 4.88
N MET A 46 -0.35 19.05 5.87
CA MET A 46 -1.68 18.44 5.98
C MET A 46 -2.51 18.56 4.71
N GLU A 47 -2.46 19.72 4.05
CA GLU A 47 -3.24 19.93 2.83
C GLU A 47 -2.86 18.94 1.73
N TYR A 48 -1.57 18.72 1.57
CA TYR A 48 -1.08 17.78 0.55
C TYR A 48 -1.37 16.34 0.95
N ALA A 49 -1.27 16.04 2.25
CA ALA A 49 -1.53 14.68 2.72
C ALA A 49 -2.98 14.27 2.47
N ILE A 50 -3.91 15.17 2.72
CA ILE A 50 -5.34 14.90 2.50
C ILE A 50 -5.60 14.65 1.02
N GLU A 51 -5.09 15.52 0.16
CA GLU A 51 -5.32 15.39 -1.28
C GLU A 51 -4.64 14.15 -1.83
N PHE A 52 -3.43 13.86 -1.39
CA PHE A 52 -2.70 12.68 -1.83
C PHE A 52 -3.43 11.39 -1.45
N ASN A 53 -3.90 11.31 -0.21
CA ASN A 53 -4.63 10.14 0.25
C ASN A 53 -5.93 9.95 -0.52
N ARG A 54 -6.60 11.05 -0.84
CA ARG A 54 -7.83 10.99 -1.63
C ARG A 54 -7.58 10.44 -3.03
N LEU A 55 -6.51 10.93 -3.68
CA LEU A 55 -6.17 10.48 -5.03
C LEU A 55 -5.80 9.00 -5.05
N VAL A 56 -5.02 8.56 -4.07
CA VAL A 56 -4.63 7.16 -3.98
C VAL A 56 -5.85 6.28 -3.75
N LYS A 57 -6.77 6.70 -2.89
CA LYS A 57 -7.98 5.95 -2.63
C LYS A 57 -8.83 5.79 -3.89
N LEU A 58 -8.96 6.87 -4.67
CA LEU A 58 -9.70 6.81 -5.92
C LEU A 58 -9.04 5.85 -6.91
N GLU A 59 -7.72 5.88 -6.99
CA GLU A 59 -6.97 4.99 -7.88
C GLU A 59 -7.15 3.53 -7.47
N MET A 60 -7.11 3.26 -6.17
CA MET A 60 -7.28 1.91 -5.67
C MET A 60 -8.69 1.38 -5.94
N GLU A 61 -9.70 2.22 -5.75
CA GLU A 61 -11.08 1.84 -6.05
C GLU A 61 -11.25 1.53 -7.53
N GLY A 62 -10.61 2.30 -8.39
CA GLY A 62 -10.64 2.04 -9.82
C GLY A 62 -9.96 0.73 -10.18
N SER A 63 -8.88 0.39 -9.49
CA SER A 63 -8.15 -0.86 -9.74
C SER A 63 -8.94 -2.08 -9.31
N LEU A 64 -9.73 -1.95 -8.26
CA LEU A 64 -10.48 -3.06 -7.70
C LEU A 64 -11.82 -3.27 -8.39
N GLY A 65 -12.25 -2.27 -9.13
CA GLY A 65 -13.46 -2.36 -9.92
C GLY A 65 -13.27 -3.20 -11.16
#